data_998695720cecbc8ae70b1ff6d6b9190f
#
_entry.id   998695720cecbc8ae70b1ff6d6b9190f
#
_cell.length_a   1.000
_cell.length_b   1.000
_cell.length_c   1.000
_cell.angle_alpha   90.00
_cell.angle_beta   90.00
_cell.angle_gamma   90.00
#
_symmetry.space_group_name_H-M   'P 1'
#
loop_
_entity.id
_entity.type
_entity.pdbx_description
1 polymer ?
#
loop_
_entity_poly.entity_id
_entity_poly.type
_entity_poly.pdbx_seq_one_letter_code
_entity_poly.pdbx_strand_id
1 'polypeptide(L)'
;MTPVGEILSREILATGPIRFHRFMSAALYHPELGYYRKARDPFGRLGDFFTAEQIQPVFGILIAQCIRQLRDEMADKNDFIVVELGAGRGEMSPALGDCGYIGVDHDRGAMPESFCGVVLANEFFDALPVHVVKRTDAGFIERRVDFADGEFQWADGPAVSGALAEYVERFAPEAEIFEVNLDALEWMKRIQRSLRRGFVLIIDYGYTQRETIRFPRGTLMSYRHHSALEDVLAAPGERDITAHVAFTPLMQCGLETIRFETMAQLLLRAGEKDQFAAAMAANPQQLKTLLFGMGETFRALLMRGEK
;
A
#
# COMPACT_ATOMS: atom_id res chain seq x y z
N MET A 1 -4.79 27.85 4.85
CA MET A 1 -5.50 26.63 4.38
C MET A 1 -4.91 26.22 3.04
N THR A 2 -4.77 24.93 2.75
CA THR A 2 -4.28 24.44 1.44
C THR A 2 -5.40 24.50 0.39
N PRO A 3 -5.07 24.47 -0.93
CA PRO A 3 -6.10 24.44 -1.97
C PRO A 3 -7.05 23.25 -1.87
N VAL A 4 -6.53 22.02 -1.52
CA VAL A 4 -7.38 20.86 -1.24
C VAL A 4 -8.21 21.08 0.02
N GLY A 5 -7.64 21.71 1.04
CA GLY A 5 -8.35 22.07 2.27
C GLY A 5 -9.54 22.99 2.02
N GLU A 6 -9.41 23.96 1.11
CA GLU A 6 -10.52 24.83 0.74
C GLU A 6 -11.68 24.07 0.04
N ILE A 7 -11.36 23.09 -0.79
CA ILE A 7 -12.36 22.24 -1.43
C ILE A 7 -13.11 21.40 -0.37
N LEU A 8 -12.35 20.73 0.51
CA LEU A 8 -12.89 19.86 1.54
C LEU A 8 -13.71 20.65 2.58
N SER A 9 -13.23 21.83 3.00
CA SER A 9 -13.98 22.66 3.95
C SER A 9 -15.31 23.13 3.38
N ARG A 10 -15.37 23.54 2.11
CA ARG A 10 -16.64 23.90 1.44
C ARG A 10 -17.57 22.71 1.32
N GLU A 11 -17.06 21.51 0.98
CA GLU A 11 -17.85 20.28 0.93
C GLU A 11 -18.47 19.99 2.31
N ILE A 12 -17.67 20.03 3.37
CA ILE A 12 -18.13 19.77 4.74
C ILE A 12 -19.15 20.80 5.20
N LEU A 13 -18.91 22.09 4.95
CA LEU A 13 -19.86 23.15 5.32
C LEU A 13 -21.20 23.03 4.58
N ALA A 14 -21.22 22.45 3.39
CA ALA A 14 -22.42 22.26 2.58
C ALA A 14 -23.18 20.97 2.93
N THR A 15 -22.49 19.88 3.28
CA THR A 15 -23.07 18.53 3.40
C THR A 15 -22.96 17.91 4.79
N GLY A 16 -22.25 18.56 5.72
CA GLY A 16 -21.87 18.01 7.01
C GLY A 16 -20.59 17.15 6.93
N PRO A 17 -20.19 16.53 8.06
CA PRO A 17 -18.95 15.76 8.16
C PRO A 17 -18.84 14.65 7.13
N ILE A 18 -17.69 14.58 6.45
CA ILE A 18 -17.39 13.60 5.38
C ILE A 18 -16.65 12.37 5.93
N ARG A 19 -16.65 11.26 5.19
CA ARG A 19 -15.86 10.08 5.51
C ARG A 19 -14.36 10.39 5.42
N PHE A 20 -13.55 9.78 6.30
CA PHE A 20 -12.10 9.93 6.19
C PHE A 20 -11.56 9.40 4.86
N HIS A 21 -12.13 8.31 4.34
CA HIS A 21 -11.83 7.80 2.98
C HIS A 21 -11.95 8.91 1.92
N ARG A 22 -13.02 9.71 1.94
CA ARG A 22 -13.20 10.84 1.01
C ARG A 22 -12.13 11.92 1.23
N PHE A 23 -11.82 12.24 2.49
CA PHE A 23 -10.78 13.20 2.87
C PHE A 23 -9.40 12.75 2.35
N MET A 24 -8.98 11.51 2.67
CA MET A 24 -7.71 10.94 2.25
C MET A 24 -7.61 10.83 0.72
N SER A 25 -8.69 10.40 0.06
CA SER A 25 -8.76 10.35 -1.41
C SER A 25 -8.53 11.72 -2.05
N ALA A 26 -9.13 12.79 -1.51
CA ALA A 26 -8.90 14.14 -2.03
C ALA A 26 -7.49 14.64 -1.70
N ALA A 27 -7.00 14.39 -0.48
CA ALA A 27 -5.67 14.83 -0.06
C ALA A 27 -4.57 14.20 -0.92
N LEU A 28 -4.66 12.91 -1.23
CA LEU A 28 -3.63 12.20 -1.98
C LEU A 28 -3.82 12.29 -3.50
N TYR A 29 -5.07 12.17 -3.99
CA TYR A 29 -5.37 11.87 -5.38
C TYR A 29 -6.25 12.89 -6.10
N HIS A 30 -6.52 14.08 -5.51
CA HIS A 30 -7.24 15.12 -6.27
C HIS A 30 -6.54 15.38 -7.60
N PRO A 31 -7.22 15.40 -8.75
CA PRO A 31 -6.59 15.37 -10.08
C PRO A 31 -5.49 16.41 -10.35
N GLU A 32 -5.59 17.58 -9.73
CA GLU A 32 -4.65 18.68 -9.94
C GLU A 32 -3.87 19.06 -8.67
N LEU A 33 -4.46 18.83 -7.49
CA LEU A 33 -3.99 19.40 -6.22
C LEU A 33 -3.57 18.33 -5.20
N GLY A 34 -3.84 17.05 -5.48
CA GLY A 34 -3.50 15.94 -4.61
C GLY A 34 -2.00 15.77 -4.45
N TYR A 35 -1.60 15.21 -3.33
CA TYR A 35 -0.18 15.04 -2.96
C TYR A 35 0.62 14.34 -4.07
N TYR A 36 0.12 13.22 -4.61
CA TYR A 36 0.76 12.45 -5.69
C TYR A 36 0.59 13.06 -7.10
N ARG A 37 -0.11 14.19 -7.23
CA ARG A 37 -0.37 14.86 -8.52
C ARG A 37 0.48 16.08 -8.73
N LYS A 38 1.22 16.49 -7.73
CA LYS A 38 2.08 17.68 -7.81
C LYS A 38 3.31 17.40 -8.67
N ALA A 39 3.80 18.48 -9.33
CA ALA A 39 5.05 18.43 -10.09
C ALA A 39 6.28 18.17 -9.19
N ARG A 40 6.17 18.41 -7.87
CA ARG A 40 7.23 18.08 -6.91
C ARG A 40 7.27 16.58 -6.69
N ASP A 41 8.45 16.01 -6.87
CA ASP A 41 8.74 14.63 -6.55
C ASP A 41 8.65 14.40 -5.03
N PRO A 42 7.73 13.56 -4.54
CA PRO A 42 7.61 13.28 -3.11
C PRO A 42 8.72 12.35 -2.59
N PHE A 43 9.48 11.73 -3.48
CA PHE A 43 10.45 10.70 -3.17
C PHE A 43 11.90 11.20 -3.10
N GLY A 44 12.74 10.53 -2.27
CA GLY A 44 14.19 10.72 -2.22
C GLY A 44 14.65 11.87 -1.32
N ARG A 45 15.93 12.23 -1.44
CA ARG A 45 16.61 13.17 -0.51
C ARG A 45 15.97 14.57 -0.43
N LEU A 46 15.27 14.99 -1.46
CA LEU A 46 14.54 16.26 -1.50
C LEU A 46 13.04 16.08 -1.33
N GLY A 47 12.57 14.83 -1.19
CA GLY A 47 11.19 14.46 -0.95
C GLY A 47 10.82 14.38 0.52
N ASP A 48 9.68 13.76 0.78
CA ASP A 48 9.13 13.65 2.14
C ASP A 48 9.45 12.28 2.77
N PHE A 49 9.74 11.24 1.97
CA PHE A 49 10.10 9.90 2.46
C PHE A 49 10.94 9.11 1.46
N PHE A 50 11.49 7.98 1.92
CA PHE A 50 12.22 7.01 1.11
C PHE A 50 11.41 5.73 0.97
N THR A 51 11.25 5.22 -0.26
CA THR A 51 10.71 3.89 -0.52
C THR A 51 11.83 2.88 -0.74
N ALA A 52 11.54 1.59 -0.59
CA ALA A 52 12.49 0.52 -0.90
C ALA A 52 12.95 0.57 -2.36
N GLU A 53 12.07 0.98 -3.27
CA GLU A 53 12.39 1.13 -4.70
C GLU A 53 13.44 2.20 -5.00
N GLN A 54 13.63 3.17 -4.12
CA GLN A 54 14.67 4.19 -4.28
C GLN A 54 16.05 3.69 -3.87
N ILE A 55 16.15 2.51 -3.24
CA ILE A 55 17.42 1.84 -2.94
C ILE A 55 17.86 1.02 -4.17
N GLN A 56 17.84 1.67 -5.34
CA GLN A 56 18.30 1.06 -6.59
C GLN A 56 19.84 1.18 -6.73
N PRO A 57 20.49 0.19 -7.39
CA PRO A 57 19.84 -0.91 -8.10
C PRO A 57 19.59 -2.18 -7.26
N VAL A 58 20.00 -2.23 -5.98
CA VAL A 58 20.02 -3.49 -5.22
C VAL A 58 18.61 -4.03 -4.96
N PHE A 59 17.64 -3.18 -4.62
CA PHE A 59 16.26 -3.62 -4.44
C PHE A 59 15.72 -4.26 -5.73
N GLY A 60 15.87 -3.57 -6.87
CA GLY A 60 15.44 -4.10 -8.17
C GLY A 60 16.11 -5.42 -8.55
N ILE A 61 17.42 -5.57 -8.28
CA ILE A 61 18.14 -6.82 -8.53
C ILE A 61 17.51 -7.98 -7.75
N LEU A 62 17.28 -7.81 -6.45
CA LEU A 62 16.77 -8.87 -5.59
C LEU A 62 15.30 -9.20 -5.90
N ILE A 63 14.45 -8.20 -6.12
CA ILE A 63 13.05 -8.44 -6.52
C ILE A 63 12.98 -9.12 -7.89
N ALA A 64 13.81 -8.71 -8.85
CA ALA A 64 13.86 -9.37 -10.15
C ALA A 64 14.35 -10.83 -10.04
N GLN A 65 15.30 -11.13 -9.15
CA GLN A 65 15.71 -12.50 -8.85
C GLN A 65 14.54 -13.32 -8.27
N CYS A 66 13.81 -12.76 -7.32
CA CYS A 66 12.59 -13.38 -6.76
C CYS A 66 11.57 -13.68 -7.88
N ILE A 67 11.26 -12.70 -8.72
CA ILE A 67 10.29 -12.85 -9.82
C ILE A 67 10.75 -13.91 -10.84
N ARG A 68 12.04 -13.97 -11.16
CA ARG A 68 12.58 -15.03 -12.05
C ARG A 68 12.46 -16.42 -11.42
N GLN A 69 12.66 -16.55 -10.10
CA GLN A 69 12.43 -17.82 -9.40
C GLN A 69 10.96 -18.25 -9.50
N LEU A 70 10.00 -17.30 -9.27
CA LEU A 70 8.58 -17.57 -9.43
C LEU A 70 8.20 -17.95 -10.88
N ARG A 71 8.78 -17.28 -11.87
CA ARG A 71 8.62 -17.66 -13.28
C ARG A 71 9.12 -19.08 -13.55
N ASP A 72 10.23 -19.48 -12.91
CA ASP A 72 10.80 -20.82 -13.07
C ASP A 72 9.91 -21.91 -12.49
N GLU A 73 9.06 -21.60 -11.50
CA GLU A 73 8.04 -22.50 -10.96
C GLU A 73 6.83 -22.70 -11.90
N MET A 74 6.66 -21.83 -12.90
CA MET A 74 5.52 -21.91 -13.83
C MET A 74 5.84 -22.88 -14.99
N ALA A 75 4.84 -23.73 -15.32
CA ALA A 75 4.98 -24.72 -16.39
C ALA A 75 5.09 -24.07 -17.78
N ASP A 76 4.41 -22.94 -18.01
CA ASP A 76 4.48 -22.18 -19.25
C ASP A 76 5.02 -20.78 -18.95
N LYS A 77 6.09 -20.41 -19.65
CA LYS A 77 6.83 -19.16 -19.44
C LYS A 77 6.68 -18.16 -20.60
N ASN A 78 6.01 -18.55 -21.69
CA ASN A 78 6.04 -17.77 -22.92
C ASN A 78 5.27 -16.46 -22.81
N ASP A 79 4.16 -16.43 -22.06
CA ASP A 79 3.30 -15.26 -21.88
C ASP A 79 3.44 -14.64 -20.48
N PHE A 80 4.59 -14.84 -19.84
CA PHE A 80 4.83 -14.31 -18.49
C PHE A 80 5.03 -12.81 -18.51
N ILE A 81 4.19 -12.10 -17.77
CA ILE A 81 4.33 -10.66 -17.57
C ILE A 81 4.38 -10.30 -16.09
N VAL A 82 5.00 -9.17 -15.79
CA VAL A 82 4.97 -8.51 -14.48
C VAL A 82 4.07 -7.30 -14.57
N VAL A 83 3.04 -7.27 -13.75
CA VAL A 83 2.16 -6.11 -13.58
C VAL A 83 2.51 -5.46 -12.25
N GLU A 84 3.08 -4.28 -12.29
CA GLU A 84 3.43 -3.50 -11.10
C GLU A 84 2.32 -2.49 -10.79
N LEU A 85 1.77 -2.57 -9.58
CA LEU A 85 0.79 -1.61 -9.05
C LEU A 85 1.51 -0.52 -8.25
N GLY A 86 1.14 0.73 -8.47
CA GLY A 86 1.84 1.87 -7.89
C GLY A 86 3.22 2.08 -8.49
N ALA A 87 3.35 1.85 -9.81
CA ALA A 87 4.65 1.83 -10.50
C ALA A 87 5.45 3.16 -10.44
N GLY A 88 4.91 4.19 -9.81
CA GLY A 88 5.62 5.47 -9.62
C GLY A 88 6.28 5.95 -10.90
N ARG A 89 7.58 6.14 -10.92
CA ARG A 89 8.35 6.52 -12.10
C ARG A 89 8.82 5.31 -12.94
N GLY A 90 8.51 4.09 -12.53
CA GLY A 90 8.93 2.85 -13.18
C GLY A 90 10.36 2.43 -12.80
N GLU A 91 10.77 2.68 -11.57
CA GLU A 91 12.10 2.34 -11.05
C GLU A 91 12.43 0.85 -11.17
N MET A 92 11.41 -0.01 -11.13
CA MET A 92 11.57 -1.46 -11.26
C MET A 92 11.74 -1.93 -12.70
N SER A 93 11.23 -1.16 -13.68
CA SER A 93 11.24 -1.54 -15.11
C SER A 93 12.63 -1.97 -15.64
N PRO A 94 13.75 -1.27 -15.33
CA PRO A 94 15.07 -1.68 -15.81
C PRO A 94 15.53 -3.04 -15.28
N ALA A 95 15.15 -3.41 -14.05
CA ALA A 95 15.53 -4.69 -13.45
C ALA A 95 14.71 -5.87 -14.00
N LEU A 96 13.53 -5.59 -14.57
CA LEU A 96 12.56 -6.56 -15.08
C LEU A 96 12.55 -6.65 -16.61
N GLY A 97 13.56 -6.10 -17.30
CA GLY A 97 13.57 -5.97 -18.76
C GLY A 97 13.56 -7.29 -19.55
N ASP A 98 13.81 -8.42 -18.91
CA ASP A 98 13.70 -9.78 -19.48
C ASP A 98 12.30 -10.41 -19.28
N CYS A 99 11.41 -9.71 -18.62
CA CYS A 99 10.00 -10.05 -18.45
C CYS A 99 9.14 -9.01 -19.20
N GLY A 100 8.00 -9.41 -19.72
CA GLY A 100 6.99 -8.43 -20.12
C GLY A 100 6.63 -7.57 -18.91
N TYR A 101 6.68 -6.24 -19.03
CA TYR A 101 6.41 -5.34 -17.90
C TYR A 101 5.28 -4.37 -18.20
N ILE A 102 4.36 -4.25 -17.28
CA ILE A 102 3.25 -3.28 -17.31
C ILE A 102 3.22 -2.55 -15.97
N GLY A 103 3.56 -1.25 -15.98
CA GLY A 103 3.38 -0.39 -14.83
C GLY A 103 1.96 0.18 -14.81
N VAL A 104 1.26 0.02 -13.69
CA VAL A 104 -0.09 0.55 -13.44
C VAL A 104 -0.01 1.55 -12.31
N ASP A 105 -0.45 2.77 -12.57
CA ASP A 105 -0.51 3.83 -11.59
C ASP A 105 -1.81 4.63 -11.75
N HIS A 106 -2.05 5.60 -10.89
CA HIS A 106 -3.29 6.38 -10.83
C HIS A 106 -3.69 7.01 -12.18
N ASP A 107 -2.73 7.44 -13.00
CA ASP A 107 -2.96 8.16 -14.24
C ASP A 107 -2.37 7.47 -15.49
N ARG A 108 -1.78 6.30 -15.35
CA ARG A 108 -1.14 5.59 -16.46
C ARG A 108 -1.23 4.08 -16.32
N GLY A 109 -1.21 3.42 -17.44
CA GLY A 109 -1.34 1.98 -17.54
C GLY A 109 -2.74 1.50 -17.15
N ALA A 110 -2.98 0.25 -17.42
CA ALA A 110 -4.20 -0.43 -17.01
C ALA A 110 -3.88 -1.88 -16.66
N MET A 111 -4.55 -2.39 -15.63
CA MET A 111 -4.51 -3.82 -15.33
C MET A 111 -4.98 -4.61 -16.56
N PRO A 112 -4.22 -5.58 -17.08
CA PRO A 112 -4.68 -6.41 -18.17
C PRO A 112 -5.98 -7.15 -17.82
N GLU A 113 -6.86 -7.37 -18.78
CA GLU A 113 -8.09 -8.14 -18.55
C GLU A 113 -7.78 -9.58 -18.13
N SER A 114 -6.73 -10.17 -18.73
CA SER A 114 -6.31 -11.56 -18.47
C SER A 114 -4.83 -11.75 -18.75
N PHE A 115 -4.09 -12.37 -17.82
CA PHE A 115 -2.66 -12.63 -17.99
C PHE A 115 -2.18 -13.79 -17.14
N CYS A 116 -0.94 -14.27 -17.44
CA CYS A 116 -0.16 -15.16 -16.61
C CYS A 116 1.11 -14.43 -16.16
N GLY A 117 1.52 -14.56 -14.89
CA GLY A 117 2.72 -13.90 -14.42
C GLY A 117 2.68 -13.47 -12.96
N VAL A 118 3.23 -12.30 -12.66
CA VAL A 118 3.30 -11.77 -11.30
C VAL A 118 2.66 -10.40 -11.23
N VAL A 119 1.80 -10.19 -10.22
CA VAL A 119 1.46 -8.85 -9.75
C VAL A 119 2.45 -8.48 -8.66
N LEU A 120 3.17 -7.38 -8.84
CA LEU A 120 4.03 -6.75 -7.85
C LEU A 120 3.32 -5.51 -7.30
N ALA A 121 3.21 -5.40 -5.99
CA ALA A 121 2.70 -4.21 -5.32
C ALA A 121 3.66 -3.89 -4.16
N ASN A 122 4.45 -2.84 -4.32
CA ASN A 122 5.38 -2.36 -3.30
C ASN A 122 4.95 -0.98 -2.84
N GLU A 123 4.68 -0.82 -1.53
CA GLU A 123 4.20 0.45 -0.95
C GLU A 123 3.02 1.03 -1.77
N PHE A 124 2.04 0.18 -2.03
CA PHE A 124 0.85 0.53 -2.81
C PHE A 124 -0.42 0.52 -1.96
N PHE A 125 -0.56 -0.49 -1.09
CA PHE A 125 -1.78 -0.67 -0.32
C PHE A 125 -1.87 0.26 0.89
N ASP A 126 -0.74 0.74 1.43
CA ASP A 126 -0.67 1.69 2.54
C ASP A 126 -1.17 3.09 2.17
N ALA A 127 -1.03 3.47 0.90
CA ALA A 127 -1.47 4.75 0.35
C ALA A 127 -2.93 4.75 -0.14
N LEU A 128 -3.61 3.60 -0.19
CA LEU A 128 -5.02 3.53 -0.58
C LEU A 128 -5.92 4.17 0.49
N PRO A 129 -6.95 4.95 0.09
CA PRO A 129 -7.87 5.58 1.02
C PRO A 129 -8.55 4.58 1.95
N VAL A 130 -8.62 4.92 3.23
CA VAL A 130 -9.20 4.05 4.26
C VAL A 130 -10.40 4.68 4.95
N HIS A 131 -11.30 3.84 5.45
CA HIS A 131 -12.30 4.23 6.44
C HIS A 131 -11.70 4.09 7.83
N VAL A 132 -12.09 4.95 8.76
CA VAL A 132 -11.69 4.86 10.17
C VAL A 132 -12.89 4.44 10.99
N VAL A 133 -12.72 3.37 11.74
CA VAL A 133 -13.77 2.78 12.58
C VAL A 133 -13.38 2.91 14.05
N LYS A 134 -14.33 3.29 14.88
CA LYS A 134 -14.18 3.37 16.33
C LYS A 134 -15.12 2.36 17.00
N ARG A 135 -14.59 1.62 17.95
CA ARG A 135 -15.36 0.74 18.84
C ARG A 135 -16.03 1.58 19.92
N THR A 136 -17.28 1.31 20.20
CA THR A 136 -18.06 1.92 21.29
C THR A 136 -18.79 0.82 22.07
N ASP A 137 -19.38 1.16 23.21
CA ASP A 137 -20.22 0.23 23.98
C ASP A 137 -21.45 -0.26 23.20
N ALA A 138 -21.93 0.55 22.23
CA ALA A 138 -23.08 0.24 21.38
C ALA A 138 -22.70 -0.49 20.07
N GLY A 139 -21.40 -0.81 19.85
CA GLY A 139 -20.91 -1.42 18.63
C GLY A 139 -19.86 -0.56 17.92
N PHE A 140 -19.93 -0.50 16.60
CA PHE A 140 -18.92 0.19 15.79
C PHE A 140 -19.52 1.37 15.03
N ILE A 141 -18.81 2.49 15.04
CA ILE A 141 -19.16 3.70 14.28
C ILE A 141 -18.06 4.05 13.30
N GLU A 142 -18.44 4.67 12.17
CA GLU A 142 -17.46 5.25 11.24
C GLU A 142 -17.08 6.64 11.71
N ARG A 143 -15.79 6.90 11.93
CA ARG A 143 -15.30 8.25 12.19
C ARG A 143 -15.31 9.09 10.92
N ARG A 144 -15.61 10.36 11.09
CA ARG A 144 -15.69 11.34 10.00
C ARG A 144 -14.77 12.51 10.24
N VAL A 145 -14.59 13.32 9.20
CA VAL A 145 -13.88 14.58 9.27
C VAL A 145 -14.89 15.71 9.18
N ASP A 146 -14.84 16.59 10.16
CA ASP A 146 -15.60 17.83 10.23
C ASP A 146 -14.68 19.04 10.05
N PHE A 147 -15.26 20.22 9.83
CA PHE A 147 -14.53 21.48 9.73
C PHE A 147 -15.21 22.54 10.60
N ALA A 148 -14.56 22.87 11.71
CA ALA A 148 -15.02 23.88 12.63
C ALA A 148 -13.84 24.73 13.13
N ASP A 149 -14.11 25.97 13.50
CA ASP A 149 -13.13 26.95 14.02
C ASP A 149 -11.89 27.14 13.09
N GLY A 150 -12.09 26.89 11.80
CA GLY A 150 -11.02 27.04 10.78
C GLY A 150 -10.10 25.84 10.63
N GLU A 151 -10.39 24.72 11.30
CA GLU A 151 -9.56 23.51 11.31
C GLU A 151 -10.38 22.26 11.02
N PHE A 152 -9.72 21.24 10.44
CA PHE A 152 -10.28 19.90 10.29
C PHE A 152 -10.17 19.15 11.61
N GLN A 153 -11.24 18.48 11.99
CA GLN A 153 -11.31 17.72 13.24
C GLN A 153 -12.06 16.41 13.06
N TRP A 154 -11.75 15.45 13.94
CA TRP A 154 -12.46 14.19 13.96
C TRP A 154 -13.86 14.35 14.56
N ALA A 155 -14.85 13.77 13.90
CA ALA A 155 -16.23 13.67 14.37
C ALA A 155 -16.68 12.20 14.43
N ASP A 156 -17.52 11.86 15.40
CA ASP A 156 -18.17 10.56 15.45
C ASP A 156 -19.31 10.54 14.42
N GLY A 157 -19.32 9.52 13.57
CA GLY A 157 -20.32 9.34 12.53
C GLY A 157 -21.36 8.27 12.89
N PRO A 158 -22.13 7.79 11.90
CA PRO A 158 -23.15 6.77 12.13
C PRO A 158 -22.54 5.40 12.44
N ALA A 159 -23.38 4.49 12.93
CA ALA A 159 -23.04 3.06 13.02
C ALA A 159 -22.59 2.54 11.65
N VAL A 160 -21.60 1.65 11.64
CA VAL A 160 -21.12 1.04 10.41
C VAL A 160 -22.24 0.26 9.71
N SER A 161 -22.25 0.27 8.37
CA SER A 161 -23.25 -0.41 7.55
C SER A 161 -22.67 -0.91 6.25
N GLY A 162 -23.38 -1.81 5.54
CA GLY A 162 -22.95 -2.37 4.27
C GLY A 162 -21.58 -3.05 4.36
N ALA A 163 -20.71 -2.82 3.39
CA ALA A 163 -19.39 -3.44 3.31
C ALA A 163 -18.49 -3.17 4.54
N LEU A 164 -18.64 -2.03 5.21
CA LEU A 164 -17.93 -1.75 6.47
C LEU A 164 -18.41 -2.67 7.61
N ALA A 165 -19.72 -2.92 7.73
CA ALA A 165 -20.25 -3.82 8.73
C ALA A 165 -19.80 -5.26 8.48
N GLU A 166 -19.85 -5.72 7.22
CA GLU A 166 -19.36 -7.03 6.81
C GLU A 166 -17.86 -7.21 7.11
N TYR A 167 -17.04 -6.19 6.84
CA TYR A 167 -15.63 -6.20 7.17
C TYR A 167 -15.41 -6.30 8.69
N VAL A 168 -16.10 -5.47 9.45
CA VAL A 168 -15.98 -5.42 10.92
C VAL A 168 -16.41 -6.75 11.54
N GLU A 169 -17.51 -7.37 11.09
CA GLU A 169 -17.95 -8.68 11.57
C GLU A 169 -16.88 -9.76 11.42
N ARG A 170 -16.11 -9.72 10.33
CA ARG A 170 -15.11 -10.74 10.02
C ARG A 170 -13.72 -10.46 10.57
N PHE A 171 -13.32 -9.19 10.61
CA PHE A 171 -11.92 -8.78 10.75
C PHE A 171 -11.68 -7.73 11.83
N ALA A 172 -12.71 -7.27 12.57
CA ALA A 172 -12.50 -6.25 13.59
C ALA A 172 -11.41 -6.68 14.58
N PRO A 173 -10.36 -5.86 14.74
CA PRO A 173 -9.32 -6.12 15.73
C PRO A 173 -9.81 -5.77 17.15
N GLU A 174 -9.07 -6.18 18.17
CA GLU A 174 -9.24 -5.72 19.55
C GLU A 174 -8.60 -4.34 19.77
N ALA A 175 -8.92 -3.38 18.89
CA ALA A 175 -8.46 -2.00 18.98
C ALA A 175 -9.64 -1.05 19.19
N GLU A 176 -9.39 0.09 19.83
CA GLU A 176 -10.40 1.14 20.00
C GLU A 176 -10.71 1.82 18.68
N ILE A 177 -9.65 2.14 17.92
CA ILE A 177 -9.74 2.76 16.59
C ILE A 177 -8.89 1.92 15.63
N PHE A 178 -9.40 1.72 14.42
CA PHE A 178 -8.68 0.97 13.37
C PHE A 178 -9.13 1.41 11.97
N GLU A 179 -8.26 1.20 11.02
CA GLU A 179 -8.49 1.46 9.61
C GLU A 179 -9.13 0.25 8.92
N VAL A 180 -10.03 0.53 7.97
CA VAL A 180 -10.65 -0.44 7.07
C VAL A 180 -10.37 -0.03 5.65
N ASN A 181 -9.58 -0.82 4.94
CA ASN A 181 -9.22 -0.58 3.56
C ASN A 181 -10.10 -1.44 2.62
N LEU A 182 -11.26 -0.91 2.24
CA LEU A 182 -12.15 -1.58 1.28
C LEU A 182 -11.59 -1.52 -0.13
N ASP A 183 -10.86 -0.47 -0.50
CA ASP A 183 -10.23 -0.32 -1.81
C ASP A 183 -9.16 -1.41 -2.03
N ALA A 184 -8.44 -1.80 -0.99
CA ALA A 184 -7.50 -2.93 -1.06
C ALA A 184 -8.21 -4.25 -1.40
N LEU A 185 -9.38 -4.51 -0.82
CA LEU A 185 -10.18 -5.69 -1.14
C LEU A 185 -10.70 -5.66 -2.58
N GLU A 186 -11.09 -4.50 -3.09
CA GLU A 186 -11.50 -4.34 -4.50
C GLU A 186 -10.31 -4.56 -5.45
N TRP A 187 -9.12 -4.08 -5.10
CA TRP A 187 -7.90 -4.40 -5.87
C TRP A 187 -7.61 -5.89 -5.88
N MET A 188 -7.72 -6.58 -4.74
CA MET A 188 -7.53 -8.04 -4.69
C MET A 188 -8.56 -8.79 -5.57
N LYS A 189 -9.82 -8.34 -5.60
CA LYS A 189 -10.83 -8.90 -6.51
C LYS A 189 -10.50 -8.65 -7.99
N ARG A 190 -9.96 -7.47 -8.33
CA ARG A 190 -9.51 -7.16 -9.70
C ARG A 190 -8.33 -8.04 -10.10
N ILE A 191 -7.32 -8.17 -9.23
CA ILE A 191 -6.18 -9.06 -9.43
C ILE A 191 -6.66 -10.49 -9.66
N GLN A 192 -7.53 -11.01 -8.79
CA GLN A 192 -8.08 -12.36 -8.90
C GLN A 192 -8.84 -12.58 -10.22
N ARG A 193 -9.56 -11.57 -10.72
CA ARG A 193 -10.27 -11.67 -12.01
C ARG A 193 -9.33 -11.72 -13.20
N SER A 194 -8.23 -10.97 -13.16
CA SER A 194 -7.29 -10.81 -14.27
C SER A 194 -6.19 -11.88 -14.30
N LEU A 195 -5.70 -12.30 -13.14
CA LEU A 195 -4.63 -13.30 -13.03
C LEU A 195 -5.19 -14.71 -13.30
N ARG A 196 -4.84 -15.29 -14.45
CA ARG A 196 -5.21 -16.68 -14.80
C ARG A 196 -4.36 -17.70 -14.05
N ARG A 197 -3.05 -17.47 -14.04
CA ARG A 197 -2.06 -18.33 -13.37
C ARG A 197 -0.83 -17.51 -13.02
N GLY A 198 -0.35 -17.65 -11.80
CA GLY A 198 0.85 -16.97 -11.36
C GLY A 198 0.79 -16.53 -9.91
N PHE A 199 1.43 -15.42 -9.61
CA PHE A 199 1.65 -15.02 -8.23
C PHE A 199 1.26 -13.55 -7.98
N VAL A 200 1.02 -13.23 -6.73
CA VAL A 200 0.86 -11.86 -6.23
C VAL A 200 1.89 -11.67 -5.12
N LEU A 201 2.77 -10.70 -5.29
CA LEU A 201 3.77 -10.30 -4.31
C LEU A 201 3.44 -8.89 -3.82
N ILE A 202 3.05 -8.78 -2.56
CA ILE A 202 2.77 -7.52 -1.88
C ILE A 202 3.87 -7.28 -0.86
N ILE A 203 4.51 -6.11 -0.91
CA ILE A 203 5.53 -5.66 0.03
C ILE A 203 5.05 -4.33 0.60
N ASP A 204 4.76 -4.29 1.91
CA ASP A 204 4.17 -3.11 2.52
C ASP A 204 4.39 -3.07 4.03
N TYR A 205 4.17 -1.91 4.65
CA TYR A 205 4.07 -1.81 6.10
C TYR A 205 2.75 -2.41 6.56
N GLY A 206 2.78 -3.25 7.60
CA GLY A 206 1.52 -3.79 8.04
C GLY A 206 1.60 -4.84 9.11
N TYR A 207 0.44 -5.39 9.40
CA TYR A 207 0.22 -6.30 10.50
C TYR A 207 -0.83 -7.37 10.16
N THR A 208 -0.76 -8.47 10.90
CA THR A 208 -1.85 -9.45 10.95
C THR A 208 -2.86 -9.06 12.05
N GLN A 209 -4.06 -9.63 11.99
CA GLN A 209 -5.09 -9.38 13.02
C GLN A 209 -4.57 -9.63 14.46
N ARG A 210 -3.65 -10.57 14.66
CA ARG A 210 -3.05 -10.85 15.97
C ARG A 210 -2.11 -9.75 16.47
N GLU A 211 -1.52 -8.99 15.57
CA GLU A 211 -0.56 -7.93 15.88
C GLU A 211 -1.24 -6.57 16.16
N THR A 212 -2.55 -6.46 15.97
CA THR A 212 -3.30 -5.20 16.16
C THR A 212 -3.26 -4.67 17.59
N ILE A 213 -3.02 -5.53 18.59
CA ILE A 213 -2.82 -5.11 19.98
C ILE A 213 -1.70 -4.07 20.14
N ARG A 214 -0.77 -4.01 19.19
CA ARG A 214 0.31 -3.01 19.15
C ARG A 214 -0.18 -1.61 18.72
N PHE A 215 -1.37 -1.54 18.12
CA PHE A 215 -1.93 -0.33 17.51
C PHE A 215 -3.36 -0.04 18.05
N PRO A 216 -3.51 0.23 19.36
CA PRO A 216 -4.84 0.37 19.98
C PRO A 216 -5.64 1.55 19.46
N ARG A 217 -4.99 2.54 18.84
CA ARG A 217 -5.61 3.75 18.27
C ARG A 217 -5.41 3.88 16.76
N GLY A 218 -5.17 2.76 16.07
CA GLY A 218 -4.92 2.75 14.63
C GLY A 218 -3.47 3.02 14.26
N THR A 219 -3.23 3.14 12.95
CA THR A 219 -1.90 3.22 12.35
C THR A 219 -1.73 4.41 11.42
N LEU A 220 -2.76 5.27 11.32
CA LEU A 220 -2.70 6.45 10.46
C LEU A 220 -1.49 7.31 10.80
N MET A 221 -0.74 7.66 9.76
CA MET A 221 0.42 8.51 9.85
C MET A 221 0.45 9.51 8.70
N SER A 222 1.00 10.67 8.95
CA SER A 222 1.28 11.66 7.92
C SER A 222 2.78 11.94 7.86
N TYR A 223 3.32 12.14 6.68
CA TYR A 223 4.74 12.40 6.48
C TYR A 223 4.97 13.74 5.79
N ARG A 224 5.97 14.47 6.30
CA ARG A 224 6.49 15.69 5.67
C ARG A 224 7.96 15.87 6.05
N HIS A 225 8.83 16.08 5.04
CA HIS A 225 10.27 16.31 5.23
C HIS A 225 10.92 15.25 6.14
N HIS A 226 10.65 13.98 5.90
CA HIS A 226 11.15 12.82 6.67
C HIS A 226 10.73 12.79 8.15
N SER A 227 9.70 13.54 8.51
CA SER A 227 9.14 13.55 9.87
C SER A 227 7.75 12.95 9.86
N ALA A 228 7.54 11.95 10.72
CA ALA A 228 6.23 11.37 10.98
C ALA A 228 5.42 12.32 11.87
N LEU A 229 4.17 12.54 11.53
CA LEU A 229 3.25 13.45 12.22
C LEU A 229 1.95 12.70 12.52
N GLU A 230 1.47 12.78 13.76
CA GLU A 230 0.22 12.12 14.18
C GLU A 230 -1.04 12.85 13.67
N ASP A 231 -0.96 14.16 13.39
CA ASP A 231 -2.08 14.91 12.86
C ASP A 231 -2.21 14.72 11.35
N VAL A 232 -3.00 13.73 10.96
CA VAL A 232 -3.28 13.36 9.56
C VAL A 232 -4.30 14.29 8.87
N LEU A 233 -4.99 15.13 9.62
CA LEU A 233 -5.96 16.08 9.07
C LEU A 233 -5.32 17.41 8.66
N ALA A 234 -4.11 17.70 9.15
CA ALA A 234 -3.44 18.94 8.87
C ALA A 234 -2.94 19.02 7.42
N ALA A 235 -3.13 20.19 6.80
CA ALA A 235 -2.61 20.57 5.48
C ALA A 235 -2.86 19.51 4.38
N PRO A 236 -4.14 19.09 4.13
CA PRO A 236 -4.46 18.09 3.11
C PRO A 236 -3.94 18.51 1.73
N GLY A 237 -3.38 17.57 0.99
CA GLY A 237 -2.71 17.79 -0.28
C GLY A 237 -1.25 18.23 -0.18
N GLU A 238 -0.74 18.59 1.00
CA GLU A 238 0.65 18.99 1.21
C GLU A 238 1.50 17.94 1.92
N ARG A 239 0.87 16.89 2.39
CA ARG A 239 1.48 15.79 3.16
C ARG A 239 1.01 14.47 2.62
N ASP A 240 1.88 13.47 2.72
CA ASP A 240 1.48 12.09 2.55
C ASP A 240 0.63 11.63 3.74
N ILE A 241 -0.28 10.69 3.47
CA ILE A 241 -1.10 10.04 4.48
C ILE A 241 -1.06 8.55 4.20
N THR A 242 -0.61 7.76 5.16
CA THR A 242 -0.54 6.31 5.06
C THR A 242 -1.29 5.62 6.20
N ALA A 243 -1.69 4.38 5.95
CA ALA A 243 -2.21 3.48 6.96
C ALA A 243 -1.51 2.12 6.81
N HIS A 244 -1.13 1.47 7.90
CA HIS A 244 -0.55 0.13 7.81
C HIS A 244 -1.54 -0.86 7.19
N VAL A 245 -1.05 -1.72 6.33
CA VAL A 245 -1.85 -2.73 5.64
C VAL A 245 -2.27 -3.83 6.60
N ALA A 246 -3.58 -4.06 6.72
CA ALA A 246 -4.12 -5.23 7.41
C ALA A 246 -4.00 -6.44 6.48
N PHE A 247 -3.00 -7.28 6.67
CA PHE A 247 -2.74 -8.43 5.78
C PHE A 247 -3.74 -9.57 5.92
N THR A 248 -4.35 -9.76 7.09
CA THR A 248 -5.30 -10.86 7.32
C THR A 248 -6.48 -10.86 6.32
N PRO A 249 -7.17 -9.73 6.05
CA PRO A 249 -8.20 -9.68 5.02
C PRO A 249 -7.68 -10.00 3.61
N LEU A 250 -6.47 -9.56 3.26
CA LEU A 250 -5.87 -9.84 1.95
C LEU A 250 -5.58 -11.34 1.78
N MET A 251 -5.09 -12.02 2.81
CA MET A 251 -4.86 -13.47 2.81
C MET A 251 -6.15 -14.28 2.62
N GLN A 252 -7.33 -13.69 2.94
CA GLN A 252 -8.62 -14.34 2.84
C GLN A 252 -9.42 -13.97 1.59
N CYS A 253 -8.79 -13.36 0.59
CA CYS A 253 -9.43 -12.92 -0.64
C CYS A 253 -9.65 -14.03 -1.70
N GLY A 254 -9.34 -15.29 -1.39
CA GLY A 254 -9.55 -16.43 -2.30
C GLY A 254 -8.35 -16.82 -3.16
N LEU A 255 -7.19 -16.21 -2.95
CA LEU A 255 -5.90 -16.68 -3.45
C LEU A 255 -5.19 -17.52 -2.39
N GLU A 256 -4.39 -18.49 -2.82
CA GLU A 256 -3.60 -19.35 -1.91
C GLU A 256 -2.45 -18.54 -1.32
N THR A 257 -2.39 -18.35 -0.01
CA THR A 257 -1.22 -17.78 0.67
C THR A 257 -0.08 -18.79 0.70
N ILE A 258 1.00 -18.48 -0.03
CA ILE A 258 2.22 -19.31 -0.06
C ILE A 258 3.13 -18.95 1.11
N ARG A 259 3.38 -17.67 1.33
CA ARG A 259 4.25 -17.14 2.39
C ARG A 259 3.78 -15.79 2.89
N PHE A 260 3.98 -15.58 4.18
CA PHE A 260 3.93 -14.27 4.81
C PHE A 260 5.13 -14.13 5.72
N GLU A 261 6.01 -13.21 5.40
CA GLU A 261 7.34 -13.09 6.02
C GLU A 261 7.78 -11.62 6.11
N THR A 262 8.94 -11.33 6.69
CA THR A 262 9.53 -9.99 6.60
C THR A 262 10.13 -9.78 5.21
N MET A 263 10.25 -8.53 4.78
CA MET A 263 10.95 -8.22 3.52
C MET A 263 12.40 -8.70 3.56
N ALA A 264 13.08 -8.63 4.72
CA ALA A 264 14.42 -9.17 4.88
C ALA A 264 14.48 -10.67 4.52
N GLN A 265 13.53 -11.48 5.00
CA GLN A 265 13.45 -12.90 4.69
C GLN A 265 13.20 -13.15 3.19
N LEU A 266 12.32 -12.37 2.56
CA LEU A 266 12.12 -12.41 1.11
C LEU A 266 13.42 -12.14 0.36
N LEU A 267 14.12 -11.04 0.69
CA LEU A 267 15.35 -10.62 0.02
C LEU A 267 16.51 -11.60 0.26
N LEU A 268 16.61 -12.18 1.46
CA LEU A 268 17.59 -13.23 1.76
C LEU A 268 17.37 -14.43 0.85
N ARG A 269 16.15 -14.92 0.71
CA ARG A 269 15.80 -16.02 -0.17
C ARG A 269 16.08 -15.71 -1.65
N ALA A 270 15.74 -14.47 -2.07
CA ALA A 270 16.00 -14.04 -3.44
C ALA A 270 17.49 -14.07 -3.80
N GLY A 271 18.37 -13.66 -2.87
CA GLY A 271 19.81 -13.61 -3.10
C GLY A 271 20.56 -14.93 -2.91
N GLU A 272 19.94 -15.98 -2.38
CA GLU A 272 20.62 -17.27 -2.11
C GLU A 272 21.19 -17.92 -3.38
N LYS A 273 20.48 -17.84 -4.51
CA LYS A 273 20.85 -18.54 -5.75
C LYS A 273 22.22 -18.12 -6.30
N ASP A 274 22.56 -16.84 -6.19
CA ASP A 274 23.86 -16.28 -6.61
C ASP A 274 24.76 -15.86 -5.46
N GLN A 275 24.39 -16.23 -4.21
CA GLN A 275 25.08 -15.85 -2.98
C GLN A 275 25.25 -14.31 -2.86
N PHE A 276 24.23 -13.57 -3.28
CA PHE A 276 24.21 -12.11 -3.32
C PHE A 276 25.25 -11.46 -4.23
N ALA A 277 25.87 -12.22 -5.15
CA ALA A 277 26.96 -11.71 -5.96
C ALA A 277 26.57 -10.47 -6.76
N ALA A 278 25.41 -10.46 -7.39
CA ALA A 278 24.92 -9.31 -8.16
C ALA A 278 24.63 -8.10 -7.28
N ALA A 279 23.97 -8.29 -6.14
CA ALA A 279 23.66 -7.23 -5.19
C ALA A 279 24.92 -6.64 -4.55
N MET A 280 25.85 -7.48 -4.13
CA MET A 280 27.14 -7.07 -3.57
C MET A 280 28.01 -6.32 -4.58
N ALA A 281 28.05 -6.76 -5.83
CA ALA A 281 28.77 -6.07 -6.88
C ALA A 281 28.15 -4.71 -7.20
N ALA A 282 26.82 -4.58 -7.10
CA ALA A 282 26.12 -3.33 -7.33
C ALA A 282 26.35 -2.31 -6.19
N ASN A 283 26.00 -2.65 -4.96
CA ASN A 283 26.20 -1.77 -3.79
C ASN A 283 26.00 -2.51 -2.46
N PRO A 284 27.09 -2.88 -1.76
CA PRO A 284 27.00 -3.57 -0.47
C PRO A 284 26.28 -2.77 0.62
N GLN A 285 26.40 -1.43 0.60
CA GLN A 285 25.76 -0.57 1.61
C GLN A 285 24.24 -0.55 1.45
N GLN A 286 23.75 -0.50 0.20
CA GLN A 286 22.33 -0.62 -0.10
C GLN A 286 21.77 -1.97 0.35
N LEU A 287 22.50 -3.06 0.08
CA LEU A 287 22.12 -4.40 0.57
C LEU A 287 21.98 -4.44 2.08
N LYS A 288 22.94 -3.86 2.81
CA LYS A 288 22.88 -3.76 4.27
C LYS A 288 21.66 -2.94 4.73
N THR A 289 21.38 -1.81 4.10
CA THR A 289 20.22 -0.97 4.43
C THR A 289 18.90 -1.71 4.22
N LEU A 290 18.76 -2.43 3.11
CA LEU A 290 17.57 -3.22 2.82
C LEU A 290 17.36 -4.37 3.80
N LEU A 291 18.42 -5.12 4.15
CA LEU A 291 18.30 -6.27 5.04
C LEU A 291 18.11 -5.89 6.51
N PHE A 292 18.88 -4.92 7.01
CA PHE A 292 18.95 -4.61 8.44
C PHE A 292 18.28 -3.28 8.84
N GLY A 293 17.94 -2.43 7.87
CA GLY A 293 17.22 -1.16 8.11
C GLY A 293 15.73 -1.32 7.87
N MET A 294 15.34 -1.51 6.63
CA MET A 294 13.93 -1.55 6.22
C MET A 294 13.32 -2.96 6.31
N GLY A 295 14.14 -3.99 6.11
CA GLY A 295 13.66 -5.35 5.89
C GLY A 295 12.84 -5.95 7.02
N GLU A 296 13.05 -5.52 8.26
CA GLU A 296 12.32 -6.01 9.44
C GLU A 296 10.98 -5.28 9.65
N THR A 297 10.84 -4.07 9.12
CA THR A 297 9.62 -3.25 9.26
C THR A 297 8.56 -3.60 8.22
N PHE A 298 9.01 -3.92 7.01
CA PHE A 298 8.12 -4.32 5.92
C PHE A 298 7.72 -5.78 6.00
N ARG A 299 6.53 -6.08 5.55
CA ARG A 299 6.01 -7.44 5.35
C ARG A 299 5.96 -7.77 3.86
N ALA A 300 6.19 -9.02 3.54
CA ALA A 300 6.05 -9.57 2.20
C ALA A 300 4.99 -10.68 2.23
N LEU A 301 3.93 -10.51 1.45
CA LEU A 301 2.88 -11.50 1.25
C LEU A 301 3.00 -12.06 -0.17
N LEU A 302 3.27 -13.35 -0.29
CA LEU A 302 3.27 -14.08 -1.55
C LEU A 302 2.04 -14.98 -1.62
N MET A 303 1.26 -14.79 -2.66
CA MET A 303 0.07 -15.61 -2.95
C MET A 303 0.14 -16.21 -4.35
N ARG A 304 -0.58 -17.31 -4.56
CA ARG A 304 -0.75 -17.99 -5.86
C ARG A 304 -2.19 -17.89 -6.33
N GLY A 305 -2.38 -17.60 -7.60
CA GLY A 305 -3.63 -17.70 -8.32
C GLY A 305 -3.53 -18.74 -9.44
N GLU A 306 -4.51 -19.63 -9.52
CA GLU A 306 -4.65 -20.60 -10.59
C GLU A 306 -6.14 -20.78 -10.88
N LYS A 307 -6.53 -20.60 -12.16
CA LYS A 307 -7.91 -20.80 -12.68
C LYS A 307 -7.93 -21.91 -13.68
#